data_494868490b42ede53087d43a0cc0167e
#
_entry.id   494868490b42ede53087d43a0cc0167e
#
_cell.length_a   1.000
_cell.length_b   1.000
_cell.length_c   1.000
_cell.angle_alpha   90.00
_cell.angle_beta   90.00
_cell.angle_gamma   90.00
#
_symmetry.space_group_name_H-M   'P 1'
#
loop_
_entity.id
_entity.type
_entity.pdbx_description
1 polymer ?
#
loop_
_entity_poly.entity_id
_entity_poly.type
_entity_poly.pdbx_seq_one_letter_code
_entity_poly.pdbx_strand_id
1 'polypeptide(L)'
;VPSEQAYNKKSLIFFPALANNYLNDIRIDERMQNLVRIFLGDDVRQINNQIYFREQGDLDTFAWHRDTIFREGHVFTSNLVTDYLQTIIAIDNITEENSPVEFITGSHLWEEFGDPANLRLFERGDLEGTKYTAQKGDVMVWSVTIVHGSEANKSTSSRMTYMNGFCRTRSASTYPDYLVNGKIVEKVDPKKIP
;
A
#
# COMPACT_ATOMS: atom_id res chain seq x y z
N VAL A 1 -4.68 -18.05 5.47
CA VAL A 1 -5.01 -16.78 6.11
C VAL A 1 -3.83 -16.41 6.97
N PRO A 2 -3.14 -15.27 6.74
CA PRO A 2 -2.10 -14.81 7.65
C PRO A 2 -2.71 -14.71 9.05
N SER A 3 -2.01 -15.22 10.05
CA SER A 3 -2.48 -15.16 11.43
C SER A 3 -2.75 -13.69 11.83
N GLU A 4 -3.73 -13.46 12.71
CA GLU A 4 -4.06 -12.11 13.23
C GLU A 4 -2.86 -11.35 13.82
N GLN A 5 -1.73 -12.01 14.04
CA GLN A 5 -0.46 -11.44 14.49
C GLN A 5 0.24 -10.55 13.46
N ALA A 6 -0.12 -10.62 12.17
CA ALA A 6 0.48 -9.78 11.12
C ALA A 6 -0.08 -8.34 11.10
N TYR A 7 -1.15 -8.06 11.85
CA TYR A 7 -1.81 -6.76 11.88
C TYR A 7 -1.98 -6.26 13.31
N ASN A 8 -1.12 -5.35 13.69
CA ASN A 8 -1.43 -4.50 14.82
C ASN A 8 -2.48 -3.47 14.36
N LYS A 9 -3.76 -3.75 14.66
CA LYS A 9 -4.90 -2.87 14.29
C LYS A 9 -4.77 -1.43 14.80
N LYS A 10 -3.85 -1.15 15.72
CA LYS A 10 -3.61 0.20 16.25
C LYS A 10 -2.85 1.11 15.31
N SER A 11 -2.11 0.53 14.35
CA SER A 11 -1.22 1.28 13.46
C SER A 11 -1.83 1.61 12.10
N LEU A 12 -3.10 1.28 11.87
CA LEU A 12 -3.73 1.37 10.56
C LEU A 12 -5.13 1.97 10.66
N ILE A 13 -5.38 3.01 9.86
CA ILE A 13 -6.70 3.61 9.66
C ILE A 13 -7.12 3.38 8.23
N PHE A 14 -8.25 2.69 8.03
CA PHE A 14 -8.83 2.45 6.70
C PHE A 14 -9.74 3.60 6.27
N PHE A 15 -9.67 3.96 5.02
CA PHE A 15 -10.51 4.95 4.33
C PHE A 15 -10.64 6.30 5.05
N PRO A 16 -9.53 6.87 5.56
CA PRO A 16 -9.56 8.13 6.30
C PRO A 16 -10.09 9.31 5.47
N ALA A 17 -10.00 9.24 4.15
CA ALA A 17 -10.52 10.27 3.26
C ALA A 17 -12.06 10.37 3.27
N LEU A 18 -12.78 9.35 3.76
CA LEU A 18 -14.23 9.44 3.95
C LEU A 18 -14.63 10.39 5.06
N ALA A 19 -13.78 10.53 6.07
CA ALA A 19 -14.03 11.35 7.25
C ALA A 19 -13.23 12.65 7.25
N ASN A 20 -12.31 12.85 6.32
CA ASN A 20 -11.41 13.99 6.29
C ASN A 20 -11.29 14.57 4.88
N ASN A 21 -11.83 15.76 4.69
CA ASN A 21 -11.85 16.44 3.37
C ASN A 21 -10.43 16.74 2.87
N TYR A 22 -9.49 17.10 3.73
CA TYR A 22 -8.11 17.39 3.33
C TYR A 22 -7.44 16.15 2.74
N LEU A 23 -7.61 14.97 3.38
CA LEU A 23 -7.10 13.71 2.83
C LEU A 23 -7.83 13.32 1.54
N ASN A 24 -9.12 13.64 1.46
CA ASN A 24 -9.87 13.45 0.22
C ASN A 24 -9.30 14.31 -0.91
N ASP A 25 -9.02 15.58 -0.66
CA ASP A 25 -8.46 16.49 -1.65
C ASP A 25 -7.08 16.03 -2.13
N ILE A 26 -6.23 15.53 -1.22
CA ILE A 26 -4.91 14.98 -1.58
C ILE A 26 -5.04 13.79 -2.54
N ARG A 27 -5.92 12.84 -2.27
CA ARG A 27 -6.03 11.63 -3.12
C ARG A 27 -6.61 11.92 -4.51
N ILE A 28 -7.44 12.95 -4.63
CA ILE A 28 -8.01 13.37 -5.93
C ILE A 28 -7.19 14.47 -6.60
N ASP A 29 -6.12 14.95 -5.98
CA ASP A 29 -5.22 15.95 -6.54
C ASP A 29 -4.71 15.53 -7.91
N GLU A 30 -4.73 16.45 -8.87
CA GLU A 30 -4.34 16.18 -10.25
C GLU A 30 -2.90 15.63 -10.36
N ARG A 31 -1.99 16.05 -9.49
CA ARG A 31 -0.61 15.55 -9.45
C ARG A 31 -0.58 14.05 -9.13
N MET A 32 -1.39 13.61 -8.15
CA MET A 32 -1.52 12.18 -7.82
C MET A 32 -2.15 11.41 -8.97
N GLN A 33 -3.21 11.93 -9.54
CA GLN A 33 -3.89 11.29 -10.67
C GLN A 33 -2.98 11.18 -11.91
N ASN A 34 -2.21 12.22 -12.21
CA ASN A 34 -1.27 12.22 -13.32
C ASN A 34 -0.11 11.22 -13.08
N LEU A 35 0.41 11.15 -11.84
CA LEU A 35 1.42 10.16 -11.47
C LEU A 35 0.91 8.73 -11.70
N VAL A 36 -0.29 8.43 -11.23
CA VAL A 36 -0.89 7.09 -11.38
C VAL A 36 -1.13 6.74 -12.84
N ARG A 37 -1.58 7.70 -13.66
CA ARG A 37 -1.82 7.50 -15.10
C ARG A 37 -0.56 7.14 -15.90
N ILE A 38 0.61 7.58 -15.46
CA ILE A 38 1.88 7.20 -16.11
C ILE A 38 2.04 5.66 -16.14
N PHE A 39 1.60 4.98 -15.09
CA PHE A 39 1.77 3.53 -14.95
C PHE A 39 0.53 2.75 -15.39
N LEU A 40 -0.67 3.26 -15.09
CA LEU A 40 -1.92 2.52 -15.29
C LEU A 40 -2.74 2.98 -16.48
N GLY A 41 -2.40 4.13 -17.12
CA GLY A 41 -3.23 4.76 -18.16
C GLY A 41 -4.41 5.52 -17.58
N ASP A 42 -5.33 5.96 -18.44
CA ASP A 42 -6.42 6.87 -18.05
C ASP A 42 -7.59 6.19 -17.33
N ASP A 43 -7.74 4.89 -17.51
CA ASP A 43 -8.84 4.12 -16.92
C ASP A 43 -8.44 3.53 -15.56
N VAL A 44 -8.49 4.37 -14.52
CA VAL A 44 -7.96 4.07 -13.19
C VAL A 44 -9.06 4.09 -12.14
N ARG A 45 -9.01 3.12 -11.24
CA ARG A 45 -9.84 3.01 -10.05
C ARG A 45 -8.97 3.01 -8.80
N GLN A 46 -9.40 3.71 -7.78
CA GLN A 46 -8.83 3.58 -6.44
C GLN A 46 -9.53 2.43 -5.69
N ILE A 47 -8.75 1.56 -5.09
CA ILE A 47 -9.23 0.38 -4.34
C ILE A 47 -8.79 0.35 -2.89
N ASN A 48 -7.86 1.21 -2.51
CA ASN A 48 -7.32 1.27 -1.16
C ASN A 48 -7.02 2.71 -0.75
N ASN A 49 -7.29 3.03 0.52
CA ASN A 49 -6.98 4.32 1.10
C ASN A 49 -6.75 4.11 2.60
N GLN A 50 -5.53 4.36 3.07
CA GLN A 50 -5.11 4.01 4.42
C GLN A 50 -4.13 5.04 4.98
N ILE A 51 -4.13 5.21 6.31
CA ILE A 51 -3.02 5.82 7.04
C ILE A 51 -2.31 4.71 7.79
N TYR A 52 -1.00 4.64 7.63
CA TYR A 52 -0.11 3.85 8.46
C TYR A 52 0.59 4.75 9.45
N PHE A 53 0.55 4.32 10.70
CA PHE A 53 1.14 5.01 11.82
C PHE A 53 2.12 4.09 12.54
N ARG A 54 3.34 4.57 12.78
CA ARG A 54 4.37 3.89 13.56
C ARG A 54 4.75 4.80 14.72
N GLU A 55 4.33 4.41 15.91
CA GLU A 55 4.69 5.16 17.13
C GLU A 55 6.19 5.08 17.41
N GLN A 56 6.67 6.06 18.15
CA GLN A 56 8.01 6.02 18.72
C GLN A 56 8.18 4.73 19.55
N GLY A 57 9.25 3.99 19.29
CA GLY A 57 9.57 2.75 20.02
C GLY A 57 8.62 1.59 19.72
N ASP A 58 7.82 1.66 18.67
CA ASP A 58 7.00 0.55 18.19
C ASP A 58 7.90 -0.61 17.74
N LEU A 59 7.87 -1.71 18.49
CA LEU A 59 8.68 -2.90 18.25
C LEU A 59 8.10 -3.85 17.21
N ASP A 60 6.89 -3.59 16.72
CA ASP A 60 6.28 -4.41 15.70
C ASP A 60 7.05 -4.31 14.38
N THR A 61 7.09 -5.40 13.65
CA THR A 61 7.70 -5.49 12.33
C THR A 61 6.67 -5.93 11.31
N PHE A 62 6.80 -5.48 10.07
CA PHE A 62 6.13 -6.11 8.95
C PHE A 62 7.06 -7.15 8.33
N ALA A 63 6.65 -8.42 8.34
CA ALA A 63 7.34 -9.48 7.62
C ALA A 63 7.41 -9.15 6.12
N TRP A 64 8.39 -9.73 5.43
CA TRP A 64 8.47 -9.65 3.98
C TRP A 64 7.20 -10.22 3.35
N HIS A 65 6.54 -9.44 2.53
CA HIS A 65 5.30 -9.83 1.87
C HIS A 65 5.13 -9.10 0.53
N ARG A 66 4.16 -9.56 -0.24
CA ARG A 66 3.61 -8.85 -1.38
C ARG A 66 2.19 -8.43 -1.04
N ASP A 67 1.76 -7.26 -1.45
CA ASP A 67 0.38 -6.81 -1.22
C ASP A 67 -0.68 -7.73 -1.86
N THR A 68 -0.28 -8.55 -2.80
CA THR A 68 -1.14 -9.54 -3.44
C THR A 68 -1.74 -10.55 -2.47
N ILE A 69 -1.05 -10.88 -1.36
CA ILE A 69 -1.58 -11.79 -0.33
C ILE A 69 -2.86 -11.26 0.32
N PHE A 70 -3.05 -9.96 0.34
CA PHE A 70 -4.24 -9.31 0.89
C PHE A 70 -5.36 -9.20 -0.12
N ARG A 71 -5.15 -9.72 -1.33
CA ARG A 71 -6.10 -9.71 -2.44
C ARG A 71 -6.57 -11.11 -2.80
N GLU A 72 -6.18 -12.11 -2.01
CA GLU A 72 -6.65 -13.49 -2.17
C GLU A 72 -8.17 -13.55 -2.08
N GLY A 73 -8.80 -14.22 -3.05
CA GLY A 73 -10.26 -14.28 -3.17
C GLY A 73 -10.91 -13.06 -3.86
N HIS A 74 -10.16 -12.00 -4.15
CA HIS A 74 -10.64 -10.90 -4.99
C HIS A 74 -10.34 -11.22 -6.46
N VAL A 75 -11.35 -11.09 -7.29
CA VAL A 75 -11.19 -11.34 -8.72
C VAL A 75 -10.51 -10.16 -9.39
N PHE A 76 -9.19 -10.20 -9.42
CA PHE A 76 -8.45 -9.38 -10.38
C PHE A 76 -8.46 -10.13 -11.70
N THR A 77 -9.15 -9.58 -12.69
CA THR A 77 -9.32 -10.21 -14.01
C THR A 77 -8.12 -10.04 -14.92
N SER A 78 -7.01 -9.47 -14.44
CA SER A 78 -5.84 -9.13 -15.23
C SER A 78 -4.54 -9.19 -14.42
N ASN A 79 -3.43 -8.93 -15.10
CA ASN A 79 -2.09 -9.08 -14.56
C ASN A 79 -1.81 -8.08 -13.41
N LEU A 80 -1.77 -8.56 -12.17
CA LEU A 80 -1.47 -7.75 -10.99
C LEU A 80 -0.14 -6.99 -11.09
N VAL A 81 0.84 -7.54 -11.81
CA VAL A 81 2.15 -6.89 -11.99
C VAL A 81 2.03 -5.54 -12.68
N THR A 82 1.13 -5.44 -13.67
CA THR A 82 0.99 -4.25 -14.52
C THR A 82 -0.23 -3.40 -14.20
N ASP A 83 -1.21 -3.96 -13.50
CA ASP A 83 -2.54 -3.37 -13.41
C ASP A 83 -2.90 -2.88 -12.02
N TYR A 84 -2.00 -3.02 -11.04
CA TYR A 84 -2.19 -2.52 -9.69
C TYR A 84 -0.90 -1.95 -9.12
N LEU A 85 -0.98 -0.76 -8.55
CA LEU A 85 0.12 -0.12 -7.83
C LEU A 85 -0.33 0.46 -6.50
N GLN A 86 0.63 0.63 -5.60
CA GLN A 86 0.49 1.37 -4.36
C GLN A 86 1.27 2.67 -4.43
N THR A 87 0.74 3.69 -3.77
CA THR A 87 1.47 4.94 -3.50
C THR A 87 1.49 5.21 -2.01
N ILE A 88 2.58 5.75 -1.49
CA ILE A 88 2.63 6.36 -0.15
C ILE A 88 3.07 7.81 -0.27
N ILE A 89 2.36 8.67 0.43
CA ILE A 89 2.80 10.03 0.71
C ILE A 89 3.40 10.05 2.11
N ALA A 90 4.63 10.52 2.26
CA ALA A 90 5.27 10.73 3.54
C ALA A 90 4.61 11.93 4.26
N ILE A 91 3.85 11.68 5.32
CA ILE A 91 3.29 12.74 6.17
C ILE A 91 4.37 13.27 7.11
N ASP A 92 5.25 12.40 7.58
CA ASP A 92 6.44 12.73 8.35
C ASP A 92 7.68 12.35 7.55
N ASN A 93 8.85 12.89 7.94
CA ASN A 93 10.12 12.44 7.37
C ASN A 93 10.32 10.96 7.69
N ILE A 94 10.70 10.19 6.68
CA ILE A 94 11.03 8.76 6.80
C ILE A 94 12.55 8.64 6.81
N THR A 95 13.09 8.15 7.92
CA THR A 95 14.52 7.95 8.13
C THR A 95 14.85 6.45 8.22
N GLU A 96 16.11 6.10 8.21
CA GLU A 96 16.54 4.70 8.35
C GLU A 96 16.13 4.06 9.68
N GLU A 97 15.86 4.86 10.71
CA GLU A 97 15.60 4.40 12.08
C GLU A 97 14.11 4.34 12.45
N ASN A 98 13.25 5.13 11.74
CA ASN A 98 11.83 5.23 12.10
C ASN A 98 10.94 4.28 11.31
N SER A 99 11.44 3.07 11.03
CA SER A 99 10.68 2.00 10.35
C SER A 99 10.36 2.34 8.88
N PRO A 100 11.37 2.68 8.05
CA PRO A 100 11.15 2.87 6.62
C PRO A 100 10.61 1.59 5.99
N VAL A 101 9.90 1.73 4.88
CA VAL A 101 9.61 0.58 4.03
C VAL A 101 10.90 0.12 3.37
N GLU A 102 11.12 -1.18 3.39
CA GLU A 102 12.22 -1.84 2.72
C GLU A 102 11.68 -2.66 1.56
N PHE A 103 12.39 -2.65 0.44
CA PHE A 103 12.02 -3.38 -0.77
C PHE A 103 13.14 -4.33 -1.20
N ILE A 104 12.76 -5.50 -1.67
CA ILE A 104 13.68 -6.40 -2.37
C ILE A 104 13.68 -6.01 -3.84
N THR A 105 14.71 -5.31 -4.25
CA THR A 105 14.85 -4.80 -5.61
C THR A 105 14.77 -5.94 -6.64
N GLY A 106 13.93 -5.77 -7.66
CA GLY A 106 13.74 -6.77 -8.71
C GLY A 106 12.79 -7.92 -8.38
N SER A 107 12.31 -8.03 -7.14
CA SER A 107 11.45 -9.15 -6.70
C SER A 107 10.09 -9.22 -7.40
N HIS A 108 9.65 -8.14 -8.02
CA HIS A 108 8.44 -8.11 -8.85
C HIS A 108 8.59 -8.91 -10.16
N LEU A 109 9.82 -9.25 -10.55
CA LEU A 109 10.15 -10.04 -11.74
C LEU A 109 10.37 -11.54 -11.44
N TRP A 110 10.28 -11.96 -10.18
CA TRP A 110 10.46 -13.37 -9.84
C TRP A 110 9.35 -14.22 -10.43
N GLU A 111 9.72 -15.33 -11.08
CA GLU A 111 8.82 -16.20 -11.85
C GLU A 111 7.74 -16.91 -11.00
N GLU A 112 7.91 -16.91 -9.70
CA GLU A 112 7.02 -17.54 -8.72
C GLU A 112 5.65 -16.86 -8.55
N PHE A 113 5.36 -15.85 -9.35
CA PHE A 113 4.13 -15.05 -9.25
C PHE A 113 2.83 -15.78 -9.59
N GLY A 114 2.89 -16.91 -10.23
CA GLY A 114 1.71 -17.67 -10.67
C GLY A 114 1.19 -18.67 -9.64
N ASP A 115 1.97 -18.97 -8.58
CA ASP A 115 1.60 -19.97 -7.58
C ASP A 115 1.12 -19.31 -6.28
N PRO A 116 -0.17 -19.47 -5.90
CA PRO A 116 -0.67 -19.01 -4.61
C PRO A 116 0.13 -19.54 -3.41
N ALA A 117 0.79 -20.70 -3.53
CA ALA A 117 1.65 -21.25 -2.49
C ALA A 117 2.92 -20.40 -2.25
N ASN A 118 3.31 -19.57 -3.20
CA ASN A 118 4.45 -18.66 -3.11
C ASN A 118 4.08 -17.27 -2.56
N LEU A 119 2.84 -17.05 -2.15
CA LEU A 119 2.42 -15.87 -1.42
C LEU A 119 2.86 -15.94 0.06
N ARG A 120 3.94 -16.65 0.36
CA ARG A 120 4.44 -16.80 1.73
C ARG A 120 4.97 -15.48 2.27
N LEU A 121 4.78 -15.29 3.56
CA LEU A 121 5.59 -14.36 4.33
C LEU A 121 7.01 -14.93 4.37
N PHE A 122 7.99 -14.15 3.94
CA PHE A 122 9.40 -14.54 4.01
C PHE A 122 9.93 -14.21 5.39
N GLU A 123 10.79 -15.07 5.92
CA GLU A 123 11.54 -14.76 7.12
C GLU A 123 12.50 -13.59 6.85
N ARG A 124 12.63 -12.67 7.81
CA ARG A 124 13.45 -11.48 7.59
C ARG A 124 14.93 -11.80 7.39
N GLY A 125 15.43 -12.85 7.99
CA GLY A 125 16.81 -13.27 7.84
C GLY A 125 17.21 -13.79 6.47
N ASP A 126 16.24 -14.11 5.61
CA ASP A 126 16.48 -14.75 4.32
C ASP A 126 16.72 -13.75 3.18
N LEU A 127 16.38 -12.48 3.39
CA LEU A 127 16.41 -11.46 2.34
C LEU A 127 16.99 -10.15 2.89
N GLU A 128 17.79 -9.49 2.06
CA GLU A 128 18.29 -8.15 2.33
C GLU A 128 17.50 -7.11 1.53
N GLY A 129 16.85 -6.21 2.22
CA GLY A 129 16.06 -5.15 1.63
C GLY A 129 16.79 -3.83 1.55
N THR A 130 16.41 -3.01 0.59
CA THR A 130 16.83 -1.60 0.50
C THR A 130 15.82 -0.73 1.23
N LYS A 131 16.27 0.03 2.22
CA LYS A 131 15.46 1.01 2.95
C LYS A 131 15.22 2.24 2.10
N TYR A 132 13.98 2.69 2.06
CA TYR A 132 13.61 3.90 1.34
C TYR A 132 13.25 5.01 2.31
N THR A 133 14.15 5.99 2.41
CA THR A 133 13.94 7.22 3.16
C THR A 133 13.22 8.24 2.30
N ALA A 134 12.48 9.16 2.93
CA ALA A 134 11.73 10.20 2.24
C ALA A 134 11.59 11.43 3.12
N GLN A 135 11.50 12.59 2.49
CA GLN A 135 11.11 13.82 3.16
C GLN A 135 9.59 13.95 3.19
N LYS A 136 9.08 14.68 4.16
CA LYS A 136 7.67 15.04 4.24
C LYS A 136 7.19 15.64 2.92
N GLY A 137 6.13 15.04 2.37
CA GLY A 137 5.54 15.41 1.08
C GLY A 137 6.02 14.57 -0.10
N ASP A 138 7.10 13.79 0.05
CA ASP A 138 7.54 12.88 -1.00
C ASP A 138 6.51 11.78 -1.25
N VAL A 139 6.46 11.30 -2.49
CA VAL A 139 5.59 10.21 -2.93
C VAL A 139 6.43 9.04 -3.42
N MET A 140 6.23 7.88 -2.82
CA MET A 140 6.76 6.61 -3.32
C MET A 140 5.68 5.84 -4.06
N VAL A 141 6.07 5.14 -5.13
CA VAL A 141 5.19 4.30 -5.95
C VAL A 141 5.83 2.94 -6.14
N TRP A 142 5.05 1.87 -5.98
CA TRP A 142 5.53 0.52 -6.25
C TRP A 142 4.45 -0.41 -6.78
N SER A 143 4.88 -1.45 -7.49
CA SER A 143 4.01 -2.57 -7.87
C SER A 143 3.64 -3.39 -6.63
N VAL A 144 2.40 -3.80 -6.51
CA VAL A 144 1.94 -4.67 -5.41
C VAL A 144 2.63 -6.03 -5.34
N THR A 145 3.32 -6.39 -6.41
CA THR A 145 4.05 -7.65 -6.52
C THR A 145 5.48 -7.59 -6.00
N ILE A 146 6.01 -6.39 -5.69
CA ILE A 146 7.33 -6.29 -5.09
C ILE A 146 7.29 -6.77 -3.64
N VAL A 147 8.28 -7.58 -3.26
CA VAL A 147 8.45 -8.02 -1.87
C VAL A 147 8.92 -6.83 -1.05
N HIS A 148 8.21 -6.55 0.02
CA HIS A 148 8.53 -5.44 0.91
C HIS A 148 8.16 -5.75 2.37
N GLY A 149 8.66 -4.95 3.27
CA GLY A 149 8.42 -5.07 4.70
C GLY A 149 8.91 -3.84 5.45
N SER A 150 8.91 -3.90 6.76
CA SER A 150 9.53 -2.87 7.59
C SER A 150 9.99 -3.44 8.92
N GLU A 151 11.07 -2.88 9.47
CA GLU A 151 11.52 -3.17 10.82
C GLU A 151 10.75 -2.35 11.88
N ALA A 152 11.05 -2.63 13.14
CA ALA A 152 10.59 -1.83 14.26
C ALA A 152 11.01 -0.37 14.15
N ASN A 153 10.21 0.54 14.70
CA ASN A 153 10.58 1.92 14.86
C ASN A 153 11.47 2.10 16.09
N LYS A 154 12.76 2.11 15.88
CA LYS A 154 13.78 2.26 16.96
C LYS A 154 14.10 3.72 17.29
N SER A 155 13.49 4.68 16.57
CA SER A 155 13.75 6.09 16.74
C SER A 155 12.95 6.71 17.90
N THR A 156 13.24 7.96 18.18
CA THR A 156 12.52 8.78 19.16
C THR A 156 11.36 9.57 18.53
N SER A 157 11.01 9.29 17.29
CA SER A 157 9.93 9.97 16.56
C SER A 157 8.93 8.98 16.00
N SER A 158 7.67 9.35 15.96
CA SER A 158 6.63 8.62 15.22
C SER A 158 6.78 8.88 13.72
N ARG A 159 6.20 7.98 12.91
CA ARG A 159 6.17 8.11 11.45
C ARG A 159 4.79 7.79 10.93
N MET A 160 4.23 8.69 10.16
CA MET A 160 2.92 8.56 9.53
C MET A 160 3.04 8.63 8.01
N THR A 161 2.30 7.77 7.32
CA THR A 161 2.22 7.74 5.87
C THR A 161 0.77 7.61 5.42
N TYR A 162 0.46 8.21 4.28
CA TYR A 162 -0.85 8.13 3.63
C TYR A 162 -0.74 7.29 2.36
N MET A 163 -1.32 6.11 2.41
CA MET A 163 -1.28 5.12 1.32
C MET A 163 -2.54 5.18 0.47
N ASN A 164 -2.36 5.07 -0.85
CA ASN A 164 -3.45 4.93 -1.80
C ASN A 164 -3.12 3.82 -2.81
N GLY A 165 -4.01 2.87 -2.96
CA GLY A 165 -3.90 1.79 -3.94
C GLY A 165 -4.78 2.05 -5.15
N PHE A 166 -4.22 1.86 -6.35
CA PHE A 166 -4.90 2.10 -7.61
C PHE A 166 -4.75 0.91 -8.55
N CYS A 167 -5.80 0.63 -9.32
CA CYS A 167 -5.75 -0.38 -10.38
C CYS A 167 -6.44 0.12 -11.64
N ARG A 168 -6.23 -0.60 -12.75
CA ARG A 168 -7.03 -0.39 -13.96
C ARG A 168 -8.47 -0.76 -13.68
N THR A 169 -9.42 0.05 -14.13
CA THR A 169 -10.86 -0.15 -13.84
C THR A 169 -11.35 -1.55 -14.23
N ARG A 170 -10.83 -2.11 -15.31
CA ARG A 170 -11.17 -3.47 -15.77
C ARG A 170 -10.63 -4.60 -14.87
N SER A 171 -9.69 -4.30 -13.98
CA SER A 171 -8.93 -5.31 -13.24
C SER A 171 -9.54 -5.71 -11.91
N ALA A 172 -10.43 -4.90 -11.35
CA ALA A 172 -11.02 -5.14 -10.04
C ALA A 172 -12.55 -5.11 -10.11
N SER A 173 -13.19 -6.26 -9.97
CA SER A 173 -14.64 -6.39 -10.07
C SER A 173 -15.38 -6.36 -8.74
N THR A 174 -14.69 -6.62 -7.61
CA THR A 174 -15.34 -6.85 -6.30
C THR A 174 -14.98 -5.82 -5.23
N TYR A 175 -14.03 -4.92 -5.50
CA TYR A 175 -13.73 -3.84 -4.58
C TYR A 175 -14.75 -2.71 -4.71
N PRO A 176 -15.14 -2.10 -3.58
CA PRO A 176 -16.00 -0.93 -3.63
C PRO A 176 -15.33 0.15 -4.48
N ASP A 177 -16.05 0.65 -5.45
CA ASP A 177 -15.58 1.74 -6.29
C ASP A 177 -15.60 3.02 -5.48
N TYR A 178 -14.41 3.50 -5.18
CA TYR A 178 -14.25 4.66 -4.34
C TYR A 178 -13.88 5.90 -5.15
N LEU A 179 -13.01 5.70 -6.11
CA LEU A 179 -12.58 6.72 -7.05
C LEU A 179 -12.36 6.06 -8.41
N VAL A 180 -13.00 6.59 -9.45
CA VAL A 180 -12.82 6.13 -10.84
C VAL A 180 -12.50 7.35 -11.70
N ASN A 181 -11.41 7.29 -12.44
CA ASN A 181 -10.99 8.36 -13.36
C ASN A 181 -10.97 9.75 -12.71
N GLY A 182 -10.44 9.84 -11.48
CA GLY A 182 -10.36 11.09 -10.72
C GLY A 182 -11.70 11.59 -10.17
N LYS A 183 -12.79 10.81 -10.27
CA LYS A 183 -14.11 11.18 -9.75
C LYS A 183 -14.58 10.20 -8.70
N ILE A 184 -15.15 10.72 -7.62
CA ILE A 184 -15.81 9.89 -6.60
C ILE A 184 -17.10 9.32 -7.22
N VAL A 185 -17.19 7.99 -7.32
CA VAL A 185 -18.35 7.30 -7.87
C VAL A 185 -19.22 6.64 -6.79
N GLU A 186 -18.62 6.27 -5.67
CA GLU A 186 -19.33 5.67 -4.54
C GLU A 186 -18.65 6.04 -3.23
N LYS A 187 -19.45 6.20 -2.17
CA LYS A 187 -18.95 6.32 -0.80
C LYS A 187 -19.03 4.94 -0.16
N VAL A 188 -17.88 4.41 0.19
CA VAL A 188 -17.80 3.16 0.95
C VAL A 188 -18.38 3.38 2.35
N ASP A 189 -19.31 2.52 2.76
CA ASP A 189 -19.78 2.51 4.14
C ASP A 189 -18.68 1.88 5.03
N PRO A 190 -18.09 2.64 5.97
CA PRO A 190 -17.02 2.12 6.82
C PRO A 190 -17.40 0.86 7.61
N LYS A 191 -18.70 0.64 7.84
CA LYS A 191 -19.19 -0.56 8.54
C LYS A 191 -19.21 -1.82 7.68
N LYS A 192 -19.05 -1.68 6.38
CA LYS A 192 -19.01 -2.80 5.42
C LYS A 192 -17.61 -3.18 4.97
N ILE A 193 -16.61 -2.56 5.57
CA ILE A 193 -15.20 -2.85 5.30
C ILE A 193 -14.81 -4.04 6.18
N PRO A 194 -14.30 -5.15 5.61
CA PRO A 194 -13.89 -6.33 6.37
C PRO A 194 -12.70 -6.08 7.28
#